data_8d786a44e106ffdff3218f2ec4920779
#
_entry.id   8d786a44e106ffdff3218f2ec4920779
#
_cell.length_a   1.000
_cell.length_b   1.000
_cell.length_c   1.000
_cell.angle_alpha   90.00
_cell.angle_beta   90.00
_cell.angle_gamma   90.00
#
_symmetry.space_group_name_H-M   'P 1'
#
loop_
_entity.id
_entity.type
_entity.pdbx_description
1 polymer ?
#
loop_
_entity_poly.entity_id
_entity_poly.type
_entity_poly.pdbx_seq_one_letter_code
_entity_poly.pdbx_strand_id
1 'polypeptide(L)'
;MVHENLNGRVAVITGGGGVLCSGFAKDLAAQGVKVAILDLREDAAKKVADEINAAGGTALEVGCNVLESESLEAAREKINAELGSCDILINGAGGNS
;
A
#
# COMPACT_ATOMS: atom_id res chain seq x y z
N MET A 1 -8.61 0.45 -26.64
CA MET A 1 -8.29 0.14 -25.33
C MET A 1 -8.61 1.27 -24.39
N VAL A 2 -9.17 0.98 -23.28
CA VAL A 2 -9.51 1.99 -22.33
C VAL A 2 -8.40 2.15 -21.34
N HIS A 3 -8.00 3.38 -21.12
CA HIS A 3 -7.02 3.64 -20.10
C HIS A 3 -7.71 4.28 -18.95
N GLU A 4 -7.72 3.60 -17.84
CA GLU A 4 -8.28 4.20 -16.67
C GLU A 4 -7.30 5.19 -16.11
N ASN A 5 -7.81 6.31 -15.68
CA ASN A 5 -6.99 7.29 -15.01
C ASN A 5 -6.81 6.85 -13.57
N LEU A 6 -5.64 6.37 -13.24
CA LEU A 6 -5.35 5.89 -11.89
C LEU A 6 -4.92 7.01 -10.95
N ASN A 7 -4.72 8.21 -11.47
CA ASN A 7 -4.26 9.32 -10.66
C ASN A 7 -5.26 9.62 -9.55
N GLY A 8 -4.78 9.69 -8.32
CA GLY A 8 -5.64 9.98 -7.17
C GLY A 8 -6.32 8.77 -6.57
N ARG A 9 -6.22 7.62 -7.20
CA ARG A 9 -6.79 6.41 -6.62
C ARG A 9 -5.95 5.93 -5.47
N VAL A 10 -6.54 5.11 -4.60
CA VAL A 10 -5.87 4.60 -3.41
C VAL A 10 -5.70 3.10 -3.56
N ALA A 11 -4.48 2.62 -3.46
CA ALA A 11 -4.17 1.21 -3.50
C ALA A 11 -3.65 0.77 -2.14
N VAL A 12 -4.16 -0.35 -1.64
CA VAL A 12 -3.71 -0.94 -0.40
C VAL A 12 -2.99 -2.23 -0.76
N ILE A 13 -1.73 -2.34 -0.35
CA ILE A 13 -0.90 -3.50 -0.67
C ILE A 13 -0.50 -4.16 0.62
N THR A 14 -0.98 -5.38 0.86
CA THR A 14 -0.60 -6.14 2.03
C THR A 14 0.70 -6.90 1.72
N GLY A 15 1.59 -6.94 2.70
CA GLY A 15 2.91 -7.54 2.47
C GLY A 15 3.77 -6.68 1.55
N GLY A 16 3.48 -5.39 1.49
CA GLY A 16 4.11 -4.49 0.53
C GLY A 16 5.57 -4.20 0.77
N GLY A 17 6.09 -4.62 1.92
CA GLY A 17 7.53 -4.51 2.16
C GLY A 17 8.36 -5.58 1.48
N GLY A 18 7.72 -6.60 0.89
CA GLY A 18 8.45 -7.64 0.17
C GLY A 18 8.93 -7.16 -1.19
N VAL A 19 9.85 -7.92 -1.77
CA VAL A 19 10.52 -7.48 -3.00
C VAL A 19 9.55 -7.28 -4.16
N LEU A 20 8.66 -8.25 -4.39
CA LEU A 20 7.73 -8.15 -5.51
C LEU A 20 6.69 -7.08 -5.29
N CYS A 21 6.14 -7.01 -4.08
CA CYS A 21 5.11 -6.03 -3.80
C CYS A 21 5.66 -4.62 -3.76
N SER A 22 6.93 -4.45 -3.38
CA SER A 22 7.53 -3.12 -3.40
C SER A 22 7.65 -2.60 -4.83
N GLY A 23 7.95 -3.48 -5.79
CA GLY A 23 7.98 -3.10 -7.19
C GLY A 23 6.62 -2.66 -7.70
N PHE A 24 5.58 -3.40 -7.33
CA PHE A 24 4.21 -3.02 -7.67
C PHE A 24 3.85 -1.67 -7.08
N ALA A 25 4.21 -1.47 -5.81
CA ALA A 25 3.89 -0.23 -5.13
C ALA A 25 4.53 0.96 -5.84
N LYS A 26 5.77 0.81 -6.24
CA LYS A 26 6.49 1.89 -6.92
C LYS A 26 5.88 2.17 -8.29
N ASP A 27 5.48 1.12 -9.02
CA ASP A 27 4.84 1.29 -10.32
C ASP A 27 3.53 2.05 -10.19
N LEU A 28 2.70 1.67 -9.23
CA LEU A 28 1.41 2.34 -9.03
C LEU A 28 1.63 3.80 -8.63
N ALA A 29 2.57 4.04 -7.74
CA ALA A 29 2.84 5.39 -7.29
C ALA A 29 3.33 6.27 -8.45
N ALA A 30 4.09 5.70 -9.38
CA ALA A 30 4.55 6.43 -10.54
C ALA A 30 3.39 6.84 -11.44
N GLN A 31 2.25 6.17 -11.33
CA GLN A 31 1.07 6.51 -12.10
C GLN A 31 0.12 7.44 -11.34
N GLY A 32 0.55 7.95 -10.21
CA GLY A 32 -0.26 8.89 -9.44
C GLY A 32 -1.17 8.22 -8.41
N VAL A 33 -1.03 6.93 -8.20
CA VAL A 33 -1.82 6.22 -7.21
C VAL A 33 -1.24 6.48 -5.82
N LYS A 34 -2.12 6.72 -4.85
CA LYS A 34 -1.70 6.82 -3.45
C LYS A 34 -1.65 5.41 -2.90
N VAL A 35 -0.51 5.03 -2.35
CA VAL A 35 -0.26 3.65 -1.97
C VAL A 35 -0.16 3.51 -0.47
N ALA A 36 -0.94 2.61 0.11
CA ALA A 36 -0.80 2.23 1.51
C ALA A 36 -0.10 0.88 1.55
N ILE A 37 0.99 0.82 2.28
CA ILE A 37 1.80 -0.39 2.35
C ILE A 37 1.62 -0.99 3.73
N LEU A 38 0.98 -2.14 3.79
CA LEU A 38 0.71 -2.85 5.03
C LEU A 38 1.67 -4.02 5.14
N ASP A 39 2.36 -4.10 6.26
CA ASP A 39 3.27 -5.21 6.48
C ASP A 39 3.36 -5.44 7.98
N LEU A 40 3.49 -6.69 8.37
CA LEU A 40 3.71 -7.01 9.77
C LEU A 40 4.97 -6.33 10.28
N ARG A 41 5.95 -6.19 9.40
CA ARG A 41 7.18 -5.49 9.73
C ARG A 41 7.07 -4.06 9.23
N GLU A 42 6.79 -3.17 10.15
CA GLU A 42 6.59 -1.77 9.80
C GLU A 42 7.83 -1.13 9.21
N ASP A 43 9.02 -1.56 9.65
CA ASP A 43 10.26 -1.02 9.12
C ASP A 43 10.42 -1.35 7.63
N ALA A 44 9.99 -2.53 7.21
CA ALA A 44 10.05 -2.90 5.79
C ALA A 44 9.07 -2.04 4.98
N ALA A 45 7.87 -1.83 5.50
CA ALA A 45 6.89 -0.98 4.83
C ALA A 45 7.38 0.46 4.75
N LYS A 46 8.00 0.94 5.83
CA LYS A 46 8.51 2.31 5.85
C LYS A 46 9.59 2.53 4.81
N LYS A 47 10.45 1.55 4.62
CA LYS A 47 11.52 1.68 3.64
C LYS A 47 10.94 1.90 2.24
N VAL A 48 9.93 1.11 1.87
CA VAL A 48 9.30 1.24 0.56
C VAL A 48 8.56 2.57 0.45
N ALA A 49 7.83 2.94 1.49
CA ALA A 49 7.10 4.20 1.48
C ALA A 49 8.04 5.39 1.35
N ASP A 50 9.18 5.35 2.05
CA ASP A 50 10.15 6.43 1.96
C ASP A 50 10.71 6.55 0.55
N GLU A 51 10.97 5.42 -0.10
CA GLU A 51 11.49 5.43 -1.46
C GLU A 51 10.47 6.03 -2.43
N ILE A 52 9.20 5.69 -2.25
CA ILE A 52 8.14 6.23 -3.10
C ILE A 52 7.99 7.73 -2.88
N ASN A 53 7.98 8.16 -1.63
CA ASN A 53 7.81 9.57 -1.32
C ASN A 53 9.01 10.39 -1.81
N ALA A 54 10.20 9.81 -1.72
CA ALA A 54 11.40 10.49 -2.20
C ALA A 54 11.39 10.64 -3.72
N ALA A 55 10.70 9.75 -4.42
CA ALA A 55 10.58 9.82 -5.87
C ALA A 55 9.42 10.71 -6.33
N GLY A 56 8.72 11.34 -5.39
CA GLY A 56 7.63 12.24 -5.73
C GLY A 56 6.25 11.61 -5.67
N GLY A 57 6.15 10.37 -5.28
CA GLY A 57 4.86 9.70 -5.13
C GLY A 57 4.25 9.93 -3.76
N THR A 58 3.17 9.22 -3.48
CA THR A 58 2.49 9.30 -2.20
C THR A 58 2.34 7.90 -1.64
N ALA A 59 2.95 7.65 -0.50
CA ALA A 59 2.86 6.34 0.15
C ALA A 59 2.75 6.50 1.65
N LEU A 60 2.01 5.58 2.27
CA LEU A 60 1.81 5.54 3.71
C LEU A 60 2.19 4.14 4.18
N GLU A 61 3.08 4.06 5.16
CA GLU A 61 3.39 2.76 5.74
C GLU A 61 2.47 2.50 6.92
N VAL A 62 2.02 1.26 7.07
CA VAL A 62 1.17 0.86 8.18
C VAL A 62 1.64 -0.50 8.68
N GLY A 63 2.06 -0.56 9.93
CA GLY A 63 2.35 -1.84 10.58
C GLY A 63 1.03 -2.53 10.85
N CYS A 64 0.82 -3.70 10.28
CA CYS A 64 -0.46 -4.35 10.36
C CYS A 64 -0.30 -5.86 10.27
N ASN A 65 -0.96 -6.56 11.17
CA ASN A 65 -1.06 -8.01 11.09
C ASN A 65 -2.40 -8.33 10.42
N VAL A 66 -2.35 -8.69 9.13
CA VAL A 66 -3.57 -8.91 8.36
C VAL A 66 -4.36 -10.13 8.83
N LEU A 67 -3.77 -10.94 9.71
CA LEU A 67 -4.49 -12.07 10.29
C LEU A 67 -5.34 -11.66 11.49
N GLU A 68 -5.18 -10.43 11.98
CA GLU A 68 -5.95 -9.94 13.11
C GLU A 68 -6.95 -8.90 12.64
N SER A 69 -8.22 -9.15 12.90
CA SER A 69 -9.29 -8.24 12.45
C SER A 69 -9.13 -6.85 13.00
N GLU A 70 -8.77 -6.73 14.27
CA GLU A 70 -8.63 -5.42 14.90
C GLU A 70 -7.49 -4.62 14.29
N SER A 71 -6.38 -5.30 14.01
CA SER A 71 -5.24 -4.65 13.41
C SER A 71 -5.60 -4.17 12.00
N LEU A 72 -6.32 -5.01 11.26
CA LEU A 72 -6.72 -4.67 9.90
C LEU A 72 -7.70 -3.51 9.88
N GLU A 73 -8.64 -3.47 10.82
CA GLU A 73 -9.59 -2.37 10.90
C GLU A 73 -8.91 -1.06 11.24
N ALA A 74 -7.96 -1.10 12.17
CA ALA A 74 -7.23 0.11 12.53
C ALA A 74 -6.44 0.62 11.33
N ALA A 75 -5.85 -0.29 10.56
CA ALA A 75 -5.11 0.09 9.36
C ALA A 75 -6.05 0.74 8.35
N ARG A 76 -7.24 0.17 8.15
CA ARG A 76 -8.20 0.74 7.20
C ARG A 76 -8.65 2.13 7.60
N GLU A 77 -8.89 2.32 8.89
CA GLU A 77 -9.29 3.64 9.37
C GLU A 77 -8.19 4.67 9.14
N LYS A 78 -6.95 4.29 9.38
CA LYS A 78 -5.84 5.19 9.16
C LYS A 78 -5.71 5.55 7.68
N ILE A 79 -5.85 4.54 6.82
CA ILE A 79 -5.76 4.76 5.37
C ILE A 79 -6.88 5.68 4.90
N ASN A 80 -8.10 5.43 5.36
CA ASN A 80 -9.22 6.27 4.97
C ASN A 80 -9.03 7.71 5.41
N ALA A 81 -8.47 7.91 6.59
CA ALA A 81 -8.25 9.26 7.09
C ALA A 81 -7.15 9.99 6.33
N GLU A 82 -6.13 9.27 5.90
CA GLU A 82 -4.97 9.92 5.30
C GLU A 82 -4.95 9.88 3.78
N LEU A 83 -5.45 8.82 3.17
CA LEU A 83 -5.42 8.68 1.71
C LEU A 83 -6.79 8.67 1.07
N GLY A 84 -7.78 8.20 1.78
CA GLY A 84 -9.12 8.05 1.25
C GLY A 84 -9.54 6.61 1.12
N SER A 85 -10.67 6.38 0.50
CA SER A 85 -11.22 5.03 0.35
C SER A 85 -10.37 4.18 -0.56
N CYS A 86 -10.25 2.91 -0.21
CA CYS A 86 -9.45 1.98 -1.00
C CYS A 86 -10.15 1.66 -2.33
N ASP A 87 -9.46 1.90 -3.41
CA ASP A 87 -9.97 1.58 -4.76
C ASP A 87 -9.37 0.28 -5.27
N ILE A 88 -8.15 -0.04 -4.86
CA ILE A 88 -7.42 -1.20 -5.37
C ILE A 88 -6.83 -1.93 -4.17
N LEU A 89 -7.09 -3.22 -4.10
CA LEU A 89 -6.51 -4.03 -3.04
C LEU A 89 -5.62 -5.11 -3.65
N ILE A 90 -4.35 -5.10 -3.25
CA ILE A 90 -3.40 -6.11 -3.71
C ILE A 90 -2.95 -6.90 -2.48
N ASN A 91 -3.29 -8.18 -2.48
CA ASN A 91 -2.96 -9.03 -1.36
C ASN A 91 -1.68 -9.80 -1.66
N GLY A 92 -0.57 -9.33 -1.14
CA GLY A 92 0.70 -10.01 -1.29
C GLY A 92 1.11 -10.79 -0.08
N ALA A 93 0.41 -10.60 1.05
CA ALA A 93 0.74 -11.32 2.26
C ALA A 93 0.05 -12.66 2.26
N GLY A 94 0.75 -13.70 2.60
CA GLY A 94 0.16 -15.00 2.72
C GLY A 94 -0.24 -15.63 1.42
N GLY A 95 0.27 -15.10 0.38
CA GLY A 95 -0.08 -15.61 -0.89
C GLY A 95 0.37 -16.95 -1.19
N ASN A 96 1.01 -17.56 -0.36
CA ASN A 96 1.37 -18.68 -0.64
C ASN A 96 0.60 -19.61 -0.25
N SER A 97 0.23 -19.95 -0.62
CA SER A 97 -0.52 -20.79 -0.25
C SER A 97 -0.33 -21.77 -0.76
#